data_5cf6ca8874b264b7ac94dc6ef961a984
#
_entry.id   5cf6ca8874b264b7ac94dc6ef961a984
#
_cell.length_a   1.000
_cell.length_b   1.000
_cell.length_c   1.000
_cell.angle_alpha   90.00
_cell.angle_beta   90.00
_cell.angle_gamma   90.00
#
_symmetry.space_group_name_H-M   'P 1'
#
loop_
_entity.id
_entity.type
_entity.pdbx_description
1 polymer ?
#
loop_
_entity_poly.entity_id
_entity_poly.type
_entity_poly.pdbx_seq_one_letter_code
_entity_poly.pdbx_strand_id
1 'polypeptide(L)'
;MIQKIKELLRSKIASASALLMVSMTVVNAGNYVYNLIMGRWLGPSLFADLSLIVTLLLIVTFITAPIQMTTARYTAIHAADADVKTLASIRRFIWRIAAALGLTLTVLFATFAPLLQSFFHTQSFLPFIIFGAALPFSLLQGVERGILQGRTHFKVLAISYQVEMWTRLFVSIILVARGLSVNGAVIGISLSFFATWLTARLAVRDLFTKEDIQTELRKELFAFAVPVLVSQLGQILINNSDVILVKRFYESDQAGQYAALALIGRIVFFATWSVVTTMFPIVAQKQKQGEPHSHLLWVSLGIVLGVSLPIVLLTLFVPEWIVKILFGSQYLGIAPLLWLYALATTLYALANVVINYRLSLGMGRETRFALAAGVAQVFGIIFFHQTLAQVVYVQVVVMAVLFASLLWWNFSGRARQLPLIQVAKSNA
;
A
#
# COMPACT_ATOMS: atom_id res chain seq x y z
N MET A 1 33.19 -12.08 -24.44
CA MET A 1 33.35 -11.08 -23.39
C MET A 1 32.02 -10.39 -23.08
N ILE A 2 31.30 -9.83 -24.03
CA ILE A 2 30.00 -9.11 -23.83
C ILE A 2 28.91 -10.02 -23.26
N GLN A 3 28.81 -11.27 -23.69
CA GLN A 3 27.82 -12.23 -23.19
C GLN A 3 28.05 -12.59 -21.72
N LYS A 4 29.31 -12.78 -21.31
CA LYS A 4 29.70 -13.05 -19.93
C LYS A 4 29.45 -11.86 -18.98
N ILE A 5 29.59 -10.62 -19.49
CA ILE A 5 29.25 -9.39 -18.76
C ILE A 5 27.73 -9.25 -18.60
N LYS A 6 26.95 -9.58 -19.64
CA LYS A 6 25.47 -9.60 -19.55
C LYS A 6 24.94 -10.64 -18.56
N GLU A 7 25.54 -11.83 -18.51
CA GLU A 7 25.20 -12.88 -17.55
C GLU A 7 25.57 -12.49 -16.10
N LEU A 8 26.74 -11.88 -15.90
CA LEU A 8 27.17 -11.35 -14.59
C LEU A 8 26.29 -10.21 -14.09
N LEU A 9 25.89 -9.28 -14.98
CA LEU A 9 24.95 -8.21 -14.65
C LEU A 9 23.54 -8.77 -14.34
N ARG A 10 23.09 -9.75 -15.11
CA ARG A 10 21.82 -10.43 -14.88
C ARG A 10 21.80 -11.18 -13.54
N SER A 11 22.88 -11.85 -13.18
CA SER A 11 23.01 -12.54 -11.88
C SER A 11 23.08 -11.56 -10.70
N LYS A 12 23.79 -10.44 -10.83
CA LYS A 12 23.86 -9.38 -9.80
C LYS A 12 22.51 -8.69 -9.59
N ILE A 13 21.80 -8.36 -10.67
CA ILE A 13 20.46 -7.75 -10.56
C ILE A 13 19.48 -8.76 -9.97
N ALA A 14 19.52 -10.02 -10.39
CA ALA A 14 18.66 -11.07 -9.84
C ALA A 14 18.90 -11.28 -8.34
N SER A 15 20.19 -11.34 -7.91
CA SER A 15 20.51 -11.49 -6.48
C SER A 15 20.11 -10.26 -5.66
N ALA A 16 20.28 -9.05 -6.18
CA ALA A 16 19.89 -7.83 -5.51
C ALA A 16 18.35 -7.68 -5.42
N SER A 17 17.62 -8.11 -6.45
CA SER A 17 16.15 -8.16 -6.43
C SER A 17 15.62 -9.20 -5.44
N ALA A 18 16.27 -10.37 -5.36
CA ALA A 18 15.93 -11.39 -4.37
C ALA A 18 16.18 -10.89 -2.93
N LEU A 19 17.28 -10.18 -2.69
CA LEU A 19 17.55 -9.54 -1.41
C LEU A 19 16.45 -8.53 -1.04
N LEU A 20 16.01 -7.69 -1.98
CA LEU A 20 14.94 -6.74 -1.74
C LEU A 20 13.62 -7.46 -1.42
N MET A 21 13.29 -8.54 -2.15
CA MET A 21 12.08 -9.33 -1.93
C MET A 21 12.08 -9.97 -0.53
N VAL A 22 13.17 -10.60 -0.11
CA VAL A 22 13.30 -11.15 1.26
C VAL A 22 13.20 -10.03 2.31
N SER A 23 13.88 -8.90 2.07
CA SER A 23 13.79 -7.74 2.96
C SER A 23 12.36 -7.22 3.10
N MET A 24 11.59 -7.11 2.01
CA MET A 24 10.19 -6.68 2.06
C MET A 24 9.29 -7.68 2.79
N THR A 25 9.56 -8.98 2.67
CA THR A 25 8.85 -10.01 3.45
C THR A 25 9.08 -9.82 4.95
N VAL A 26 10.32 -9.59 5.37
CA VAL A 26 10.66 -9.29 6.78
C VAL A 26 9.98 -8.01 7.26
N VAL A 27 9.98 -6.95 6.43
CA VAL A 27 9.30 -5.69 6.75
C VAL A 27 7.79 -5.88 6.94
N ASN A 28 7.15 -6.64 6.05
CA ASN A 28 5.71 -6.90 6.15
C ASN A 28 5.38 -7.73 7.40
N ALA A 29 6.18 -8.75 7.71
CA ALA A 29 6.03 -9.53 8.94
C ALA A 29 6.25 -8.65 10.18
N GLY A 30 7.27 -7.79 10.19
CA GLY A 30 7.55 -6.87 11.30
C GLY A 30 6.43 -5.84 11.50
N ASN A 31 5.86 -5.29 10.42
CA ASN A 31 4.70 -4.40 10.51
C ASN A 31 3.45 -5.12 11.06
N TYR A 32 3.28 -6.40 10.71
CA TYR A 32 2.20 -7.21 11.27
C TYR A 32 2.40 -7.43 12.78
N VAL A 33 3.60 -7.84 13.18
CA VAL A 33 3.99 -8.01 14.60
C VAL A 33 3.83 -6.71 15.39
N TYR A 34 4.21 -5.56 14.79
CA TYR A 34 3.96 -4.24 15.39
C TYR A 34 2.49 -4.04 15.77
N ASN A 35 1.57 -4.28 14.82
CA ASN A 35 0.15 -4.12 15.08
C ASN A 35 -0.38 -5.11 16.12
N LEU A 36 0.11 -6.35 16.15
CA LEU A 36 -0.27 -7.34 17.16
C LEU A 36 0.15 -6.92 18.57
N ILE A 37 1.41 -6.48 18.72
CA ILE A 37 1.93 -6.02 20.01
C ILE A 37 1.16 -4.79 20.49
N MET A 38 0.98 -3.81 19.61
CA MET A 38 0.24 -2.59 19.94
C MET A 38 -1.22 -2.89 20.29
N GLY A 39 -1.89 -3.76 19.52
CA GLY A 39 -3.27 -4.16 19.82
C GLY A 39 -3.42 -4.84 21.18
N ARG A 40 -2.48 -5.70 21.55
CA ARG A 40 -2.50 -6.37 22.88
C ARG A 40 -2.22 -5.42 24.04
N TRP A 41 -1.24 -4.53 23.89
CA TRP A 41 -0.80 -3.66 24.98
C TRP A 41 -1.74 -2.48 25.20
N LEU A 42 -2.28 -1.93 24.14
CA LEU A 42 -3.18 -0.77 24.23
C LEU A 42 -4.63 -1.16 24.54
N GLY A 43 -5.04 -2.38 24.21
CA GLY A 43 -6.44 -2.79 24.29
C GLY A 43 -7.30 -2.17 23.19
N PRO A 44 -8.56 -2.63 23.03
CA PRO A 44 -9.39 -2.26 21.88
C PRO A 44 -9.56 -0.76 21.70
N SER A 45 -9.93 -0.03 22.76
CA SER A 45 -10.25 1.39 22.69
C SER A 45 -9.07 2.26 22.20
N LEU A 46 -7.88 2.10 22.77
CA LEU A 46 -6.69 2.84 22.37
C LEU A 46 -6.12 2.33 21.03
N PHE A 47 -6.28 1.03 20.76
CA PHE A 47 -5.89 0.46 19.48
C PHE A 47 -6.75 1.00 18.32
N ALA A 48 -8.01 1.38 18.58
CA ALA A 48 -8.84 2.08 17.59
C ALA A 48 -8.18 3.40 17.13
N ASP A 49 -7.70 4.20 18.07
CA ASP A 49 -7.04 5.49 17.79
C ASP A 49 -5.73 5.28 17.01
N LEU A 50 -4.92 4.31 17.45
CA LEU A 50 -3.68 3.95 16.72
C LEU A 50 -3.98 3.41 15.32
N SER A 51 -4.98 2.55 15.18
CA SER A 51 -5.37 1.95 13.90
C SER A 51 -5.89 2.99 12.91
N LEU A 52 -6.57 4.04 13.39
CA LEU A 52 -6.92 5.20 12.57
C LEU A 52 -5.65 5.88 12.00
N ILE A 53 -4.65 6.17 12.85
CA ILE A 53 -3.38 6.77 12.40
C ILE A 53 -2.64 5.85 11.42
N VAL A 54 -2.60 4.53 11.67
CA VAL A 54 -2.01 3.56 10.73
C VAL A 54 -2.77 3.54 9.40
N THR A 55 -4.09 3.69 9.44
CA THR A 55 -4.90 3.76 8.21
C THR A 55 -4.65 5.06 7.45
N LEU A 56 -4.52 6.20 8.14
CA LEU A 56 -4.12 7.47 7.52
C LEU A 56 -2.70 7.37 6.93
N LEU A 57 -1.78 6.67 7.60
CA LEU A 57 -0.46 6.35 7.06
C LEU A 57 -0.55 5.57 5.75
N LEU A 58 -1.41 4.55 5.66
CA LEU A 58 -1.61 3.81 4.42
C LEU A 58 -2.13 4.72 3.30
N ILE A 59 -3.05 5.66 3.60
CA ILE A 59 -3.51 6.65 2.63
C ILE A 59 -2.36 7.55 2.16
N VAL A 60 -1.51 8.04 3.07
CA VAL A 60 -0.33 8.83 2.72
C VAL A 60 0.65 8.02 1.85
N THR A 61 0.78 6.73 2.10
CA THR A 61 1.61 5.83 1.28
C THR A 61 1.14 5.81 -0.18
N PHE A 62 -0.15 5.90 -0.45
CA PHE A 62 -0.67 6.00 -1.82
C PHE A 62 -0.32 7.34 -2.52
N ILE A 63 -0.03 8.39 -1.76
CA ILE A 63 0.52 9.65 -2.31
C ILE A 63 2.03 9.50 -2.51
N THR A 64 2.72 8.86 -1.59
CA THR A 64 4.17 8.65 -1.64
C THR A 64 4.59 7.68 -2.75
N ALA A 65 3.78 6.64 -3.04
CA ALA A 65 4.08 5.63 -4.04
C ALA A 65 4.19 6.23 -5.47
N PRO A 66 3.27 7.05 -5.98
CA PRO A 66 3.43 7.76 -7.26
C PRO A 66 4.69 8.63 -7.31
N ILE A 67 5.02 9.33 -6.21
CA ILE A 67 6.25 10.12 -6.10
C ILE A 67 7.46 9.20 -6.28
N GLN A 68 7.52 8.09 -5.56
CA GLN A 68 8.61 7.12 -5.66
C GLN A 68 8.70 6.49 -7.05
N MET A 69 7.57 6.05 -7.63
CA MET A 69 7.53 5.41 -8.94
C MET A 69 7.94 6.36 -10.06
N THR A 70 7.47 7.61 -10.03
CA THR A 70 7.84 8.65 -11.00
C THR A 70 9.33 8.95 -10.89
N THR A 71 9.83 9.16 -9.68
CA THR A 71 11.25 9.42 -9.44
C THR A 71 12.09 8.23 -9.92
N ALA A 72 11.69 6.99 -9.60
CA ALA A 72 12.42 5.79 -10.01
C ALA A 72 12.49 5.64 -11.53
N ARG A 73 11.36 5.84 -12.23
CA ARG A 73 11.31 5.73 -13.69
C ARG A 73 12.24 6.72 -14.38
N TYR A 74 12.11 8.01 -14.05
CA TYR A 74 12.90 9.03 -14.72
C TYR A 74 14.38 9.01 -14.30
N THR A 75 14.67 8.59 -13.06
CA THR A 75 16.04 8.29 -12.65
C THR A 75 16.64 7.14 -13.47
N ALA A 76 15.89 6.06 -13.70
CA ALA A 76 16.39 4.92 -14.47
C ALA A 76 16.69 5.31 -15.93
N ILE A 77 15.85 6.15 -16.55
CA ILE A 77 16.07 6.65 -17.92
C ILE A 77 17.37 7.45 -18.01
N HIS A 78 17.55 8.46 -17.16
CA HIS A 78 18.71 9.36 -17.23
C HIS A 78 19.97 8.81 -16.56
N ALA A 79 19.86 7.81 -15.68
CA ALA A 79 21.03 7.12 -15.13
C ALA A 79 21.77 6.28 -16.19
N ALA A 80 21.06 5.81 -17.21
CA ALA A 80 21.67 5.08 -18.34
C ALA A 80 22.63 5.96 -19.14
N ASP A 81 22.34 7.26 -19.23
CA ASP A 81 23.12 8.25 -19.98
C ASP A 81 24.20 8.93 -19.11
N ALA A 82 24.35 8.52 -17.83
CA ALA A 82 25.24 9.13 -16.83
C ALA A 82 25.03 10.65 -16.65
N ASP A 83 23.82 11.15 -16.94
CA ASP A 83 23.47 12.57 -16.83
C ASP A 83 23.13 12.96 -15.36
N VAL A 84 24.18 13.17 -14.59
CA VAL A 84 24.07 13.53 -13.15
C VAL A 84 23.35 14.86 -12.95
N LYS A 85 23.49 15.83 -13.88
CA LYS A 85 22.86 17.15 -13.76
C LYS A 85 21.33 17.03 -13.90
N THR A 86 20.86 16.33 -14.91
CA THR A 86 19.43 16.11 -15.10
C THR A 86 18.83 15.28 -13.93
N LEU A 87 19.54 14.26 -13.45
CA LEU A 87 19.12 13.51 -12.25
C LEU A 87 18.97 14.41 -11.01
N ALA A 88 19.94 15.30 -10.78
CA ALA A 88 19.90 16.23 -9.67
C ALA A 88 18.75 17.24 -9.80
N SER A 89 18.45 17.72 -11.03
CA SER A 89 17.33 18.64 -11.29
C SER A 89 15.97 17.97 -11.10
N ILE A 90 15.78 16.72 -11.57
CA ILE A 90 14.60 15.89 -11.31
C ILE A 90 14.38 15.75 -9.81
N ARG A 91 15.43 15.32 -9.09
CA ARG A 91 15.37 15.17 -7.64
C ARG A 91 14.95 16.47 -6.96
N ARG A 92 15.61 17.61 -7.28
CA ARG A 92 15.29 18.91 -6.69
C ARG A 92 13.84 19.33 -6.92
N PHE A 93 13.34 19.14 -8.13
CA PHE A 93 11.97 19.49 -8.50
C PHE A 93 10.94 18.66 -7.72
N ILE A 94 11.07 17.33 -7.74
CA ILE A 94 10.12 16.44 -7.04
C ILE A 94 10.26 16.63 -5.52
N TRP A 95 11.48 16.85 -5.01
CA TRP A 95 11.72 17.14 -3.60
C TRP A 95 10.99 18.40 -3.12
N ARG A 96 11.03 19.48 -3.92
CA ARG A 96 10.27 20.73 -3.61
C ARG A 96 8.76 20.47 -3.55
N ILE A 97 8.21 19.72 -4.47
CA ILE A 97 6.78 19.36 -4.47
C ILE A 97 6.46 18.51 -3.25
N ALA A 98 7.26 17.48 -2.97
CA ALA A 98 7.07 16.60 -1.82
C ALA A 98 7.16 17.37 -0.49
N ALA A 99 8.15 18.27 -0.36
CA ALA A 99 8.30 19.13 0.81
C ALA A 99 7.11 20.08 0.98
N ALA A 100 6.71 20.79 -0.08
CA ALA A 100 5.58 21.71 -0.05
C ALA A 100 4.28 20.97 0.34
N LEU A 101 4.01 19.83 -0.30
CA LEU A 101 2.85 18.99 0.00
C LEU A 101 2.90 18.47 1.44
N GLY A 102 4.06 17.98 1.88
CA GLY A 102 4.25 17.49 3.25
C GLY A 102 4.03 18.59 4.29
N LEU A 103 4.57 19.79 4.08
CA LEU A 103 4.36 20.94 4.97
C LEU A 103 2.90 21.38 4.97
N THR A 104 2.22 21.41 3.81
CA THR A 104 0.80 21.72 3.73
C THR A 104 -0.02 20.71 4.54
N LEU A 105 0.26 19.42 4.40
CA LEU A 105 -0.40 18.38 5.19
C LEU A 105 -0.10 18.55 6.68
N THR A 106 1.14 18.89 7.06
CA THR A 106 1.49 19.19 8.47
C THR A 106 0.61 20.31 9.04
N VAL A 107 0.50 21.43 8.30
CA VAL A 107 -0.34 22.57 8.73
C VAL A 107 -1.81 22.15 8.83
N LEU A 108 -2.32 21.40 7.86
CA LEU A 108 -3.71 20.90 7.88
C LEU A 108 -3.95 19.99 9.11
N PHE A 109 -3.07 19.02 9.35
CA PHE A 109 -3.20 18.13 10.50
C PHE A 109 -3.11 18.87 11.83
N ALA A 110 -2.19 19.85 11.96
CA ALA A 110 -2.06 20.66 13.17
C ALA A 110 -3.27 21.55 13.41
N THR A 111 -3.76 22.23 12.36
CA THR A 111 -4.90 23.14 12.46
C THR A 111 -6.22 22.40 12.72
N PHE A 112 -6.42 21.28 12.02
CA PHE A 112 -7.67 20.51 12.15
C PHE A 112 -7.60 19.38 13.18
N ALA A 113 -6.52 19.24 13.95
CA ALA A 113 -6.38 18.18 14.95
C ALA A 113 -7.53 18.12 15.96
N PRO A 114 -8.02 19.24 16.56
CA PRO A 114 -9.18 19.20 17.47
C PRO A 114 -10.47 18.77 16.74
N LEU A 115 -10.66 19.20 15.48
CA LEU A 115 -11.80 18.78 14.66
C LEU A 115 -11.72 17.29 14.33
N LEU A 116 -10.55 16.78 14.00
CA LEU A 116 -10.32 15.35 13.75
C LEU A 116 -10.57 14.52 15.01
N GLN A 117 -10.15 15.01 16.18
CA GLN A 117 -10.45 14.39 17.46
C GLN A 117 -11.97 14.26 17.68
N SER A 118 -12.70 15.36 17.51
CA SER A 118 -14.16 15.35 17.71
C SER A 118 -14.88 14.53 16.65
N PHE A 119 -14.42 14.57 15.41
CA PHE A 119 -15.01 13.81 14.31
C PHE A 119 -14.83 12.30 14.47
N PHE A 120 -13.64 11.84 14.87
CA PHE A 120 -13.32 10.42 15.03
C PHE A 120 -13.48 9.90 16.46
N HIS A 121 -13.91 10.75 17.40
CA HIS A 121 -14.07 10.41 18.82
C HIS A 121 -12.79 9.79 19.41
N THR A 122 -11.62 10.35 19.09
CA THR A 122 -10.34 9.89 19.65
C THR A 122 -10.12 10.50 21.03
N GLN A 123 -9.35 9.81 21.88
CA GLN A 123 -9.10 10.29 23.25
C GLN A 123 -8.25 11.57 23.28
N SER A 124 -7.43 11.81 22.26
CA SER A 124 -6.55 12.97 22.17
C SER A 124 -6.37 13.44 20.73
N PHE A 125 -6.13 14.75 20.55
CA PHE A 125 -5.74 15.32 19.27
C PHE A 125 -4.22 15.22 19.00
N LEU A 126 -3.41 14.97 20.03
CA LEU A 126 -1.95 14.92 19.91
C LEU A 126 -1.43 13.92 18.85
N PRO A 127 -1.97 12.69 18.71
CA PRO A 127 -1.57 11.77 17.67
C PRO A 127 -1.62 12.37 16.27
N PHE A 128 -2.63 13.20 15.97
CA PHE A 128 -2.76 13.85 14.65
C PHE A 128 -1.65 14.90 14.43
N ILE A 129 -1.29 15.66 15.46
CA ILE A 129 -0.19 16.64 15.37
C ILE A 129 1.15 15.95 15.19
N ILE A 130 1.44 14.91 16.00
CA ILE A 130 2.69 14.15 15.93
C ILE A 130 2.83 13.47 14.57
N PHE A 131 1.76 12.83 14.08
CA PHE A 131 1.72 12.22 12.77
C PHE A 131 1.89 13.26 11.65
N GLY A 132 1.14 14.38 11.73
CA GLY A 132 1.22 15.49 10.78
C GLY A 132 2.63 16.05 10.64
N ALA A 133 3.34 16.25 11.76
CA ALA A 133 4.73 16.77 11.76
C ALA A 133 5.72 15.84 11.04
N ALA A 134 5.41 14.56 10.90
CA ALA A 134 6.26 13.58 10.23
C ALA A 134 5.98 13.43 8.72
N LEU A 135 4.88 13.98 8.21
CA LEU A 135 4.46 13.85 6.81
C LEU A 135 5.47 14.39 5.79
N PRO A 136 6.19 15.51 6.04
CA PRO A 136 7.25 15.94 5.13
C PRO A 136 8.30 14.85 4.92
N PHE A 137 8.74 14.19 5.99
CA PHE A 137 9.75 13.12 5.90
C PHE A 137 9.19 11.88 5.20
N SER A 138 7.91 11.56 5.40
CA SER A 138 7.22 10.48 4.70
C SER A 138 7.16 10.69 3.19
N LEU A 139 6.92 11.90 2.70
CA LEU A 139 6.90 12.20 1.27
C LEU A 139 8.32 12.32 0.70
N LEU A 140 9.24 12.93 1.42
CA LEU A 140 10.63 13.10 1.00
C LEU A 140 11.38 11.76 0.90
N GLN A 141 11.11 10.79 1.79
CA GLN A 141 11.69 9.46 1.65
C GLN A 141 11.29 8.78 0.34
N GLY A 142 10.06 9.04 -0.17
CA GLY A 142 9.61 8.54 -1.47
C GLY A 142 10.49 9.01 -2.62
N VAL A 143 10.92 10.28 -2.60
CA VAL A 143 11.86 10.84 -3.60
C VAL A 143 13.20 10.13 -3.53
N GLU A 144 13.80 10.05 -2.34
CA GLU A 144 15.13 9.46 -2.17
C GLU A 144 15.12 7.95 -2.49
N ARG A 145 14.10 7.21 -2.06
CA ARG A 145 13.89 5.80 -2.41
C ARG A 145 13.68 5.61 -3.91
N GLY A 146 12.97 6.53 -4.58
CA GLY A 146 12.81 6.52 -6.03
C GLY A 146 14.15 6.61 -6.76
N ILE A 147 15.06 7.47 -6.30
CA ILE A 147 16.41 7.58 -6.86
C ILE A 147 17.21 6.30 -6.62
N LEU A 148 17.18 5.75 -5.41
CA LEU A 148 17.87 4.48 -5.11
C LEU A 148 17.35 3.33 -6.00
N GLN A 149 16.04 3.28 -6.20
CA GLN A 149 15.39 2.30 -7.06
C GLN A 149 15.77 2.48 -8.53
N GLY A 150 15.73 3.70 -9.05
CA GLY A 150 16.09 4.02 -10.43
C GLY A 150 17.58 3.78 -10.75
N ARG A 151 18.46 4.02 -9.76
CA ARG A 151 19.90 3.68 -9.85
C ARG A 151 20.21 2.22 -9.56
N THR A 152 19.19 1.37 -9.32
CA THR A 152 19.35 -0.04 -8.96
C THR A 152 20.16 -0.30 -7.67
N HIS A 153 20.20 0.68 -6.76
CA HIS A 153 20.86 0.56 -5.46
C HIS A 153 19.99 -0.22 -4.47
N PHE A 154 19.55 -1.43 -4.85
CA PHE A 154 18.57 -2.24 -4.12
C PHE A 154 19.00 -2.62 -2.71
N LYS A 155 20.32 -2.74 -2.45
CA LYS A 155 20.82 -3.02 -1.10
C LYS A 155 20.52 -1.87 -0.14
N VAL A 156 20.79 -0.63 -0.53
CA VAL A 156 20.52 0.56 0.30
C VAL A 156 19.01 0.79 0.42
N LEU A 157 18.27 0.55 -0.66
CA LEU A 157 16.81 0.61 -0.65
C LEU A 157 16.23 -0.39 0.37
N ALA A 158 16.71 -1.64 0.37
CA ALA A 158 16.31 -2.65 1.35
C ALA A 158 16.64 -2.21 2.79
N ILE A 159 17.85 -1.68 3.04
CA ILE A 159 18.24 -1.15 4.35
C ILE A 159 17.28 -0.04 4.79
N SER A 160 16.87 0.87 3.89
CA SER A 160 15.94 1.95 4.23
C SER A 160 14.58 1.44 4.70
N TYR A 161 14.06 0.36 4.10
CA TYR A 161 12.82 -0.28 4.55
C TYR A 161 12.98 -1.00 5.89
N GLN A 162 14.14 -1.63 6.13
CA GLN A 162 14.44 -2.25 7.43
C GLN A 162 14.54 -1.19 8.53
N VAL A 163 15.24 -0.06 8.28
CA VAL A 163 15.34 1.05 9.23
C VAL A 163 13.96 1.57 9.60
N GLU A 164 13.05 1.74 8.63
CA GLU A 164 11.68 2.17 8.90
C GLU A 164 10.97 1.22 9.87
N MET A 165 10.95 -0.07 9.52
CA MET A 165 10.23 -1.08 10.28
C MET A 165 10.81 -1.24 11.70
N TRP A 166 12.13 -1.40 11.83
CA TRP A 166 12.77 -1.61 13.12
C TRP A 166 12.68 -0.38 14.02
N THR A 167 12.87 0.84 13.47
CA THR A 167 12.70 2.08 14.24
C THR A 167 11.28 2.19 14.76
N ARG A 168 10.28 1.97 13.90
CA ARG A 168 8.87 1.97 14.30
C ARG A 168 8.62 0.98 15.42
N LEU A 169 9.04 -0.27 15.24
CA LEU A 169 8.77 -1.35 16.19
C LEU A 169 9.42 -1.06 17.55
N PHE A 170 10.72 -0.83 17.59
CA PHE A 170 11.44 -0.67 18.85
C PHE A 170 11.09 0.62 19.59
N VAL A 171 11.02 1.75 18.88
CA VAL A 171 10.69 3.03 19.51
C VAL A 171 9.27 2.99 20.07
N SER A 172 8.30 2.46 19.31
CA SER A 172 6.92 2.34 19.82
C SER A 172 6.84 1.41 21.03
N ILE A 173 7.51 0.24 21.00
CA ILE A 173 7.53 -0.68 22.15
C ILE A 173 8.08 0.03 23.38
N ILE A 174 9.21 0.72 23.27
CA ILE A 174 9.84 1.41 24.40
C ILE A 174 8.94 2.52 24.95
N LEU A 175 8.36 3.35 24.07
CA LEU A 175 7.56 4.49 24.51
C LEU A 175 6.20 4.07 25.08
N VAL A 176 5.56 3.05 24.49
CA VAL A 176 4.31 2.50 25.02
C VAL A 176 4.54 1.80 26.36
N ALA A 177 5.63 1.04 26.51
CA ALA A 177 6.02 0.42 27.78
C ALA A 177 6.31 1.46 28.88
N ARG A 178 6.73 2.68 28.50
CA ARG A 178 6.92 3.82 29.43
C ARG A 178 5.62 4.60 29.73
N GLY A 179 4.46 4.12 29.25
CA GLY A 179 3.16 4.72 29.55
C GLY A 179 2.71 5.83 28.59
N LEU A 180 3.45 6.09 27.48
CA LEU A 180 3.03 7.12 26.50
C LEU A 180 1.84 6.68 25.62
N SER A 181 1.34 5.46 25.80
CA SER A 181 0.13 4.97 25.14
C SER A 181 0.15 5.20 23.60
N VAL A 182 -0.96 5.65 23.01
CA VAL A 182 -1.07 5.93 21.56
C VAL A 182 -0.05 6.95 21.10
N ASN A 183 0.23 7.99 21.89
CA ASN A 183 1.23 9.00 21.54
C ASN A 183 2.62 8.38 21.33
N GLY A 184 3.01 7.44 22.20
CA GLY A 184 4.28 6.72 22.08
C GLY A 184 4.38 5.90 20.81
N ALA A 185 3.30 5.21 20.43
CA ALA A 185 3.22 4.45 19.19
C ALA A 185 3.34 5.36 17.95
N VAL A 186 2.65 6.51 17.96
CA VAL A 186 2.69 7.48 16.85
C VAL A 186 4.03 8.20 16.76
N ILE A 187 4.71 8.49 17.88
CA ILE A 187 6.09 9.00 17.87
C ILE A 187 7.02 7.98 17.21
N GLY A 188 6.87 6.68 17.50
CA GLY A 188 7.65 5.64 16.84
C GLY A 188 7.44 5.59 15.33
N ILE A 189 6.20 5.73 14.85
CA ILE A 189 5.87 5.87 13.42
C ILE A 189 6.57 7.12 12.85
N SER A 190 6.47 8.26 13.51
CA SER A 190 6.99 9.53 13.06
C SER A 190 8.53 9.53 12.97
N LEU A 191 9.19 9.01 13.98
CA LEU A 191 10.65 8.86 13.98
C LEU A 191 11.13 7.87 12.93
N SER A 192 10.34 6.84 12.62
CA SER A 192 10.69 5.91 11.55
C SER A 192 10.78 6.59 10.18
N PHE A 193 9.90 7.55 9.88
CA PHE A 193 9.98 8.33 8.64
C PHE A 193 11.22 9.20 8.58
N PHE A 194 11.54 9.88 9.67
CA PHE A 194 12.74 10.68 9.75
C PHE A 194 14.02 9.84 9.57
N ALA A 195 14.13 8.71 10.30
CA ALA A 195 15.28 7.81 10.20
C ALA A 195 15.44 7.24 8.78
N THR A 196 14.33 6.89 8.15
CA THR A 196 14.32 6.38 6.77
C THR A 196 14.74 7.45 5.77
N TRP A 197 14.15 8.64 5.87
CA TRP A 197 14.52 9.75 5.02
C TRP A 197 16.01 10.08 5.16
N LEU A 198 16.53 10.14 6.37
CA LEU A 198 17.94 10.42 6.64
C LEU A 198 18.85 9.35 6.02
N THR A 199 18.51 8.06 6.21
CA THR A 199 19.27 6.93 5.66
C THR A 199 19.32 7.00 4.13
N ALA A 200 18.16 7.20 3.48
CA ALA A 200 18.08 7.28 2.02
C ALA A 200 18.77 8.57 1.50
N ARG A 201 18.60 9.69 2.19
CA ARG A 201 19.22 10.98 1.83
C ARG A 201 20.75 10.94 1.86
N LEU A 202 21.33 10.31 2.87
CA LEU A 202 22.79 10.17 2.98
C LEU A 202 23.37 9.33 1.83
N ALA A 203 22.59 8.36 1.33
CA ALA A 203 23.03 7.51 0.23
C ALA A 203 22.96 8.18 -1.16
N VAL A 204 22.20 9.28 -1.30
CA VAL A 204 22.05 10.03 -2.56
C VAL A 204 22.59 11.47 -2.44
N ARG A 205 23.49 11.71 -1.49
CA ARG A 205 24.08 13.03 -1.23
C ARG A 205 24.87 13.62 -2.40
N ASP A 206 25.30 12.78 -3.34
CA ASP A 206 26.00 13.13 -4.57
C ASP A 206 25.14 13.93 -5.56
N LEU A 207 23.82 13.82 -5.45
CA LEU A 207 22.87 14.54 -6.30
C LEU A 207 22.49 15.88 -5.73
N PHE A 208 23.28 16.89 -6.04
CA PHE A 208 22.98 18.28 -5.67
C PHE A 208 23.14 19.20 -6.88
N THR A 209 22.16 20.06 -7.14
CA THR A 209 22.21 21.09 -8.17
C THR A 209 21.39 22.30 -7.77
N LYS A 210 21.73 23.45 -8.31
CA LYS A 210 20.92 24.69 -8.26
C LYS A 210 20.08 24.88 -9.52
N GLU A 211 20.34 24.08 -10.57
CA GLU A 211 19.62 24.17 -11.85
C GLU A 211 18.17 23.70 -11.71
N ASP A 212 17.28 24.36 -12.41
CA ASP A 212 15.88 23.96 -12.48
C ASP A 212 15.66 22.96 -13.61
N ILE A 213 14.65 22.12 -13.44
CA ILE A 213 14.27 21.10 -14.42
C ILE A 213 13.73 21.74 -15.70
N GLN A 214 14.02 21.18 -16.86
CA GLN A 214 13.46 21.58 -18.15
C GLN A 214 11.93 21.47 -18.16
N THR A 215 11.27 22.43 -18.81
CA THR A 215 9.79 22.52 -18.81
C THR A 215 9.14 21.28 -19.43
N GLU A 216 9.71 20.73 -20.51
CA GLU A 216 9.15 19.54 -21.15
C GLU A 216 9.23 18.32 -20.23
N LEU A 217 10.37 18.11 -19.56
CA LEU A 217 10.54 17.01 -18.62
C LEU A 217 9.58 17.16 -17.43
N ARG A 218 9.27 18.38 -16.99
CA ARG A 218 8.26 18.64 -15.95
C ARG A 218 6.86 18.15 -16.39
N LYS A 219 6.45 18.45 -17.63
CA LYS A 219 5.17 17.98 -18.18
C LYS A 219 5.09 16.45 -18.23
N GLU A 220 6.18 15.81 -18.66
CA GLU A 220 6.25 14.35 -18.71
C GLU A 220 6.11 13.71 -17.31
N LEU A 221 6.77 14.27 -16.29
CA LEU A 221 6.67 13.81 -14.92
C LEU A 221 5.22 13.83 -14.42
N PHE A 222 4.49 14.93 -14.66
CA PHE A 222 3.07 15.02 -14.28
C PHE A 222 2.18 14.11 -15.10
N ALA A 223 2.43 14.00 -16.42
CA ALA A 223 1.67 13.12 -17.30
C ALA A 223 1.78 11.65 -16.87
N PHE A 224 2.90 11.25 -16.26
CA PHE A 224 3.05 9.92 -15.69
C PHE A 224 2.48 9.80 -14.27
N ALA A 225 2.74 10.78 -13.39
CA ALA A 225 2.37 10.71 -11.97
C ALA A 225 0.85 10.72 -11.74
N VAL A 226 0.10 11.55 -12.49
CA VAL A 226 -1.35 11.72 -12.30
C VAL A 226 -2.13 10.44 -12.60
N PRO A 227 -1.96 9.74 -13.73
CA PRO A 227 -2.62 8.45 -13.96
C PRO A 227 -2.29 7.40 -12.90
N VAL A 228 -1.03 7.33 -12.43
CA VAL A 228 -0.63 6.40 -11.36
C VAL A 228 -1.40 6.71 -10.07
N LEU A 229 -1.50 7.98 -9.69
CA LEU A 229 -2.24 8.41 -8.51
C LEU A 229 -3.73 8.06 -8.62
N VAL A 230 -4.36 8.35 -9.76
CA VAL A 230 -5.78 8.02 -9.99
C VAL A 230 -6.03 6.51 -9.95
N SER A 231 -5.11 5.70 -10.49
CA SER A 231 -5.26 4.25 -10.48
C SER A 231 -5.25 3.64 -9.06
N GLN A 232 -4.65 4.32 -8.09
CA GLN A 232 -4.56 3.87 -6.71
C GLN A 232 -5.81 4.19 -5.88
N LEU A 233 -6.64 5.16 -6.30
CA LEU A 233 -7.80 5.62 -5.52
C LEU A 233 -8.79 4.50 -5.20
N GLY A 234 -9.09 3.62 -6.16
CA GLY A 234 -10.00 2.50 -5.94
C GLY A 234 -9.49 1.54 -4.86
N GLN A 235 -8.19 1.24 -4.87
CA GLN A 235 -7.56 0.37 -3.88
C GLN A 235 -7.54 1.01 -2.48
N ILE A 236 -7.31 2.34 -2.40
CA ILE A 236 -7.37 3.08 -1.13
C ILE A 236 -8.76 2.93 -0.50
N LEU A 237 -9.81 3.20 -1.29
CA LEU A 237 -11.18 3.14 -0.80
C LEU A 237 -11.54 1.73 -0.33
N ILE A 238 -11.26 0.71 -1.13
CA ILE A 238 -11.58 -0.68 -0.79
C ILE A 238 -10.84 -1.12 0.49
N ASN A 239 -9.56 -0.80 0.61
CA ASN A 239 -8.75 -1.34 1.70
C ASN A 239 -8.80 -0.54 3.01
N ASN A 240 -9.32 0.71 3.00
CA ASN A 240 -9.16 1.59 4.16
C ASN A 240 -10.45 2.28 4.61
N SER A 241 -11.47 2.38 3.74
CA SER A 241 -12.70 3.11 4.10
C SER A 241 -13.48 2.47 5.24
N ASP A 242 -13.44 1.15 5.35
CA ASP A 242 -14.09 0.37 6.39
C ASP A 242 -13.59 0.78 7.80
N VAL A 243 -12.28 0.75 8.03
CA VAL A 243 -11.69 1.11 9.33
C VAL A 243 -11.97 2.57 9.69
N ILE A 244 -11.88 3.48 8.70
CA ILE A 244 -12.15 4.91 8.91
C ILE A 244 -13.62 5.15 9.27
N LEU A 245 -14.55 4.55 8.53
CA LEU A 245 -15.99 4.73 8.76
C LEU A 245 -16.44 4.07 10.06
N VAL A 246 -15.91 2.88 10.37
CA VAL A 246 -16.18 2.24 11.67
C VAL A 246 -15.67 3.10 12.81
N LYS A 247 -14.45 3.67 12.71
CA LYS A 247 -13.95 4.59 13.75
C LYS A 247 -14.81 5.86 13.88
N ARG A 248 -15.51 6.27 12.82
CA ARG A 248 -16.43 7.42 12.84
C ARG A 248 -17.78 7.10 13.48
N PHE A 249 -18.33 5.91 13.20
CA PHE A 249 -19.73 5.59 13.53
C PHE A 249 -19.89 4.78 14.83
N TYR A 250 -18.82 4.13 15.31
CA TYR A 250 -18.87 3.25 16.47
C TYR A 250 -18.03 3.78 17.62
N GLU A 251 -18.35 3.30 18.82
CA GLU A 251 -17.54 3.56 20.00
C GLU A 251 -16.12 2.99 19.85
N SER A 252 -15.17 3.59 20.55
CA SER A 252 -13.75 3.25 20.40
C SER A 252 -13.44 1.79 20.65
N ASP A 253 -14.13 1.11 21.58
CA ASP A 253 -13.92 -0.31 21.83
C ASP A 253 -14.32 -1.17 20.62
N GLN A 254 -15.51 -0.95 20.09
CA GLN A 254 -16.01 -1.65 18.90
C GLN A 254 -15.14 -1.37 17.67
N ALA A 255 -14.72 -0.10 17.51
CA ALA A 255 -13.83 0.29 16.40
C ALA A 255 -12.46 -0.38 16.50
N GLY A 256 -11.91 -0.54 17.72
CA GLY A 256 -10.66 -1.26 17.93
C GLY A 256 -10.79 -2.76 17.70
N GLN A 257 -11.89 -3.35 18.12
CA GLN A 257 -12.21 -4.73 17.80
C GLN A 257 -12.28 -4.92 16.27
N TYR A 258 -13.00 -4.03 15.57
CA TYR A 258 -13.07 -4.07 14.11
C TYR A 258 -11.70 -3.89 13.43
N ALA A 259 -10.85 -3.02 13.95
CA ALA A 259 -9.48 -2.84 13.43
C ALA A 259 -8.66 -4.14 13.54
N ALA A 260 -8.81 -4.89 14.62
CA ALA A 260 -8.20 -6.21 14.78
C ALA A 260 -8.79 -7.23 13.79
N LEU A 261 -10.13 -7.24 13.59
CA LEU A 261 -10.81 -8.04 12.58
C LEU A 261 -10.23 -7.79 11.20
N ALA A 262 -10.13 -6.51 10.81
CA ALA A 262 -9.59 -6.09 9.52
C ALA A 262 -8.14 -6.52 9.34
N LEU A 263 -7.31 -6.40 10.38
CA LEU A 263 -5.90 -6.81 10.30
C LEU A 263 -5.75 -8.31 10.12
N ILE A 264 -6.52 -9.13 10.84
CA ILE A 264 -6.49 -10.60 10.70
C ILE A 264 -7.00 -11.00 9.32
N GLY A 265 -8.14 -10.47 8.90
CA GLY A 265 -8.74 -10.85 7.62
C GLY A 265 -7.90 -10.47 6.41
N ARG A 266 -7.17 -9.35 6.48
CA ARG A 266 -6.26 -8.92 5.40
C ARG A 266 -5.05 -9.83 5.19
N ILE A 267 -4.76 -10.78 6.09
CA ILE A 267 -3.73 -11.82 5.87
C ILE A 267 -3.98 -12.54 4.55
N VAL A 268 -5.23 -12.83 4.21
CA VAL A 268 -5.61 -13.47 2.94
C VAL A 268 -5.09 -12.68 1.74
N PHE A 269 -5.32 -11.37 1.74
CA PHE A 269 -4.87 -10.49 0.66
C PHE A 269 -3.33 -10.48 0.52
N PHE A 270 -2.62 -10.36 1.63
CA PHE A 270 -1.15 -10.35 1.62
C PHE A 270 -0.56 -11.70 1.20
N ALA A 271 -1.16 -12.81 1.65
CA ALA A 271 -0.72 -14.16 1.27
C ALA A 271 -0.84 -14.40 -0.25
N THR A 272 -1.85 -13.80 -0.87
CA THR A 272 -2.13 -13.96 -2.31
C THR A 272 -1.42 -12.92 -3.21
N TRP A 273 -0.84 -11.88 -2.64
CA TRP A 273 -0.18 -10.80 -3.38
C TRP A 273 1.00 -11.30 -4.24
N SER A 274 1.72 -12.30 -3.77
CA SER A 274 2.85 -12.91 -4.50
C SER A 274 2.40 -13.53 -5.83
N VAL A 275 1.18 -14.08 -5.91
CA VAL A 275 0.62 -14.66 -7.14
C VAL A 275 0.45 -13.56 -8.20
N VAL A 276 -0.12 -12.42 -7.81
CA VAL A 276 -0.33 -11.26 -8.70
C VAL A 276 1.00 -10.71 -9.22
N THR A 277 1.98 -10.51 -8.32
CA THR A 277 3.29 -9.96 -8.68
C THR A 277 4.09 -10.86 -9.60
N THR A 278 3.91 -12.18 -9.50
CA THR A 278 4.55 -13.17 -10.37
C THR A 278 3.83 -13.30 -11.72
N MET A 279 2.50 -13.33 -11.71
CA MET A 279 1.67 -13.46 -12.92
C MET A 279 1.89 -12.29 -13.88
N PHE A 280 1.94 -11.06 -13.36
CA PHE A 280 1.95 -9.83 -14.16
C PHE A 280 3.05 -9.79 -15.24
N PRO A 281 4.35 -9.98 -14.92
CA PRO A 281 5.40 -9.95 -15.93
C PRO A 281 5.34 -11.13 -16.91
N ILE A 282 4.92 -12.30 -16.44
CA ILE A 282 4.82 -13.50 -17.29
C ILE A 282 3.73 -13.31 -18.37
N VAL A 283 2.56 -12.80 -17.99
CA VAL A 283 1.48 -12.50 -18.91
C VAL A 283 1.87 -11.42 -19.91
N ALA A 284 2.51 -10.33 -19.45
CA ALA A 284 2.98 -9.26 -20.30
C ALA A 284 4.02 -9.74 -21.33
N GLN A 285 4.93 -10.63 -20.92
CA GLN A 285 5.93 -11.23 -21.80
C GLN A 285 5.27 -12.12 -22.87
N LYS A 286 4.37 -13.03 -22.47
CA LYS A 286 3.66 -13.92 -23.40
C LYS A 286 2.79 -13.15 -24.38
N GLN A 287 2.09 -12.11 -23.92
CA GLN A 287 1.33 -11.20 -24.78
C GLN A 287 2.23 -10.56 -25.86
N LYS A 288 3.41 -10.08 -25.49
CA LYS A 288 4.37 -9.50 -26.44
C LYS A 288 4.90 -10.53 -27.46
N GLN A 289 5.01 -11.79 -27.05
CA GLN A 289 5.47 -12.90 -27.90
C GLN A 289 4.34 -13.50 -28.77
N GLY A 290 3.07 -13.06 -28.58
CA GLY A 290 1.92 -13.64 -29.26
C GLY A 290 1.54 -15.03 -28.77
N GLU A 291 2.05 -15.46 -27.59
CA GLU A 291 1.78 -16.77 -27.01
C GLU A 291 0.46 -16.81 -26.22
N PRO A 292 -0.20 -17.98 -26.17
CA PRO A 292 -1.40 -18.17 -25.34
C PRO A 292 -1.11 -17.91 -23.86
N HIS A 293 -1.86 -17.01 -23.25
CA HIS A 293 -1.67 -16.61 -21.85
C HIS A 293 -2.94 -16.73 -20.98
N SER A 294 -4.11 -17.03 -21.58
CA SER A 294 -5.40 -17.07 -20.85
C SER A 294 -5.43 -18.11 -19.72
N HIS A 295 -4.72 -19.24 -19.89
CA HIS A 295 -4.60 -20.26 -18.85
C HIS A 295 -3.96 -19.74 -17.56
N LEU A 296 -3.04 -18.73 -17.65
CA LEU A 296 -2.38 -18.15 -16.50
C LEU A 296 -3.36 -17.44 -15.56
N LEU A 297 -4.44 -16.85 -16.09
CA LEU A 297 -5.50 -16.28 -15.27
C LEU A 297 -6.15 -17.36 -14.40
N TRP A 298 -6.54 -18.50 -15.00
CA TRP A 298 -7.19 -19.57 -14.27
C TRP A 298 -6.28 -20.24 -13.26
N VAL A 299 -5.02 -20.46 -13.61
CA VAL A 299 -4.00 -20.98 -12.68
C VAL A 299 -3.84 -20.03 -11.49
N SER A 300 -3.73 -18.72 -11.75
CA SER A 300 -3.59 -17.73 -10.69
C SER A 300 -4.82 -17.66 -9.78
N LEU A 301 -6.03 -17.68 -10.34
CA LEU A 301 -7.27 -17.77 -9.57
C LEU A 301 -7.32 -19.04 -8.72
N GLY A 302 -6.92 -20.19 -9.30
CA GLY A 302 -6.84 -21.46 -8.58
C GLY A 302 -5.85 -21.43 -7.40
N ILE A 303 -4.67 -20.85 -7.59
CA ILE A 303 -3.67 -20.69 -6.52
C ILE A 303 -4.20 -19.78 -5.41
N VAL A 304 -4.82 -18.63 -5.79
CA VAL A 304 -5.41 -17.71 -4.81
C VAL A 304 -6.51 -18.40 -4.01
N LEU A 305 -7.40 -19.15 -4.65
CA LEU A 305 -8.42 -19.95 -3.95
C LEU A 305 -7.78 -21.04 -3.06
N GLY A 306 -6.77 -21.73 -3.56
CA GLY A 306 -6.06 -22.77 -2.80
C GLY A 306 -5.36 -22.25 -1.54
N VAL A 307 -4.90 -20.99 -1.55
CA VAL A 307 -4.30 -20.34 -0.38
C VAL A 307 -5.36 -19.73 0.54
N SER A 308 -6.38 -19.07 -0.03
CA SER A 308 -7.36 -18.32 0.77
C SER A 308 -8.42 -19.22 1.41
N LEU A 309 -8.87 -20.28 0.72
CA LEU A 309 -9.91 -21.16 1.24
C LEU A 309 -9.54 -21.82 2.58
N PRO A 310 -8.34 -22.41 2.76
CA PRO A 310 -7.91 -22.91 4.07
C PRO A 310 -7.93 -21.83 5.17
N ILE A 311 -7.56 -20.58 4.84
CA ILE A 311 -7.59 -19.47 5.81
C ILE A 311 -9.04 -19.15 6.20
N VAL A 312 -9.96 -19.06 5.21
CA VAL A 312 -11.38 -18.84 5.48
C VAL A 312 -11.95 -19.98 6.34
N LEU A 313 -11.63 -21.23 6.04
CA LEU A 313 -12.08 -22.38 6.82
C LEU A 313 -11.51 -22.35 8.25
N LEU A 314 -10.23 -22.03 8.44
CA LEU A 314 -9.65 -21.88 9.76
C LEU A 314 -10.35 -20.77 10.55
N THR A 315 -10.65 -19.62 9.93
CA THR A 315 -11.36 -18.52 10.58
C THR A 315 -12.84 -18.85 10.85
N LEU A 316 -13.43 -19.82 10.17
CA LEU A 316 -14.78 -20.31 10.42
C LEU A 316 -14.81 -21.32 11.59
N PHE A 317 -13.87 -22.28 11.62
CA PHE A 317 -13.92 -23.39 12.58
C PHE A 317 -13.26 -23.09 13.94
N VAL A 318 -12.24 -22.23 13.96
CA VAL A 318 -11.48 -21.90 15.18
C VAL A 318 -11.28 -20.39 15.38
N PRO A 319 -12.32 -19.56 15.19
CA PRO A 319 -12.16 -18.10 15.20
C PRO A 319 -11.70 -17.55 16.55
N GLU A 320 -12.26 -18.08 17.66
CA GLU A 320 -11.92 -17.63 19.00
C GLU A 320 -10.45 -17.90 19.35
N TRP A 321 -9.95 -19.06 18.97
CA TRP A 321 -8.55 -19.43 19.20
C TRP A 321 -7.59 -18.50 18.44
N ILE A 322 -7.91 -18.18 17.17
CA ILE A 322 -7.15 -17.23 16.35
C ILE A 322 -7.12 -15.85 16.98
N VAL A 323 -8.28 -15.32 17.35
CA VAL A 323 -8.39 -13.98 17.96
C VAL A 323 -7.65 -13.94 19.30
N LYS A 324 -7.83 -14.96 20.15
CA LYS A 324 -7.19 -15.05 21.46
C LYS A 324 -5.66 -15.10 21.36
N ILE A 325 -5.13 -15.88 20.43
CA ILE A 325 -3.67 -15.97 20.23
C ILE A 325 -3.12 -14.66 19.66
N LEU A 326 -3.78 -14.05 18.70
CA LEU A 326 -3.25 -12.87 18.05
C LEU A 326 -3.43 -11.58 18.88
N PHE A 327 -4.63 -11.35 19.42
CA PHE A 327 -4.98 -10.09 20.09
C PHE A 327 -5.33 -10.24 21.59
N GLY A 328 -5.70 -11.43 22.02
CA GLY A 328 -6.13 -11.69 23.41
C GLY A 328 -7.64 -11.75 23.58
N SER A 329 -8.08 -12.13 24.80
CA SER A 329 -9.51 -12.40 25.10
C SER A 329 -10.41 -11.17 24.99
N GLN A 330 -9.89 -9.98 25.16
CA GLN A 330 -10.63 -8.72 25.05
C GLN A 330 -11.16 -8.42 23.63
N TYR A 331 -10.72 -9.15 22.61
CA TYR A 331 -11.15 -9.02 21.21
C TYR A 331 -12.09 -10.14 20.74
N LEU A 332 -12.53 -11.05 21.61
CA LEU A 332 -13.33 -12.21 21.22
C LEU A 332 -14.69 -11.83 20.58
N GLY A 333 -15.20 -10.62 20.81
CA GLY A 333 -16.44 -10.14 20.21
C GLY A 333 -16.46 -10.15 18.68
N ILE A 334 -15.26 -10.10 18.01
CA ILE A 334 -15.17 -10.16 16.56
C ILE A 334 -15.08 -11.58 15.99
N ALA A 335 -14.88 -12.59 16.82
CA ALA A 335 -14.67 -13.96 16.37
C ALA A 335 -15.76 -14.45 15.39
N PRO A 336 -17.07 -14.23 15.60
CA PRO A 336 -18.12 -14.65 14.68
C PRO A 336 -18.02 -14.01 13.29
N LEU A 337 -17.41 -12.83 13.15
CA LEU A 337 -17.29 -12.08 11.91
C LEU A 337 -16.00 -12.40 11.12
N LEU A 338 -15.06 -13.12 11.73
CA LEU A 338 -13.73 -13.30 11.18
C LEU A 338 -13.74 -14.00 9.82
N TRP A 339 -14.53 -15.06 9.66
CA TRP A 339 -14.64 -15.79 8.42
C TRP A 339 -15.31 -14.98 7.30
N LEU A 340 -16.30 -14.14 7.65
CA LEU A 340 -16.99 -13.26 6.69
C LEU A 340 -16.02 -12.21 6.15
N TYR A 341 -15.22 -11.61 7.02
CA TYR A 341 -14.20 -10.65 6.60
C TYR A 341 -13.10 -11.32 5.75
N ALA A 342 -12.67 -12.54 6.12
CA ALA A 342 -11.74 -13.34 5.33
C ALA A 342 -12.32 -13.70 3.95
N LEU A 343 -13.63 -13.96 3.86
CA LEU A 343 -14.35 -14.18 2.60
C LEU A 343 -14.36 -12.90 1.74
N ALA A 344 -14.68 -11.75 2.32
CA ALA A 344 -14.65 -10.48 1.60
C ALA A 344 -13.27 -10.19 1.01
N THR A 345 -12.20 -10.39 1.80
CA THR A 345 -10.83 -10.21 1.33
C THR A 345 -10.39 -11.25 0.31
N THR A 346 -10.91 -12.48 0.37
CA THR A 346 -10.73 -13.51 -0.67
C THR A 346 -11.34 -13.05 -1.99
N LEU A 347 -12.59 -12.60 -1.97
CA LEU A 347 -13.28 -12.10 -3.17
C LEU A 347 -12.52 -10.90 -3.78
N TYR A 348 -12.04 -10.01 -2.94
CA TYR A 348 -11.18 -8.90 -3.39
C TYR A 348 -9.86 -9.38 -3.98
N ALA A 349 -9.20 -10.36 -3.37
CA ALA A 349 -7.96 -10.94 -3.89
C ALA A 349 -8.17 -11.57 -5.28
N LEU A 350 -9.27 -12.28 -5.48
CA LEU A 350 -9.64 -12.83 -6.79
C LEU A 350 -9.92 -11.72 -7.82
N ALA A 351 -10.66 -10.67 -7.43
CA ALA A 351 -10.89 -9.50 -8.27
C ALA A 351 -9.58 -8.82 -8.66
N ASN A 352 -8.65 -8.69 -7.71
CA ASN A 352 -7.33 -8.09 -7.94
C ASN A 352 -6.46 -8.90 -8.92
N VAL A 353 -6.56 -10.23 -8.94
CA VAL A 353 -5.93 -11.07 -9.97
C VAL A 353 -6.46 -10.72 -11.35
N VAL A 354 -7.78 -10.59 -11.54
CA VAL A 354 -8.39 -10.24 -12.83
C VAL A 354 -7.95 -8.84 -13.27
N ILE A 355 -7.97 -7.85 -12.37
CA ILE A 355 -7.53 -6.48 -12.65
C ILE A 355 -6.08 -6.47 -13.11
N ASN A 356 -5.18 -7.13 -12.38
CA ASN A 356 -3.75 -7.14 -12.72
C ASN A 356 -3.44 -7.94 -13.98
N TYR A 357 -4.18 -9.02 -14.25
CA TYR A 357 -4.11 -9.74 -15.51
C TYR A 357 -4.45 -8.82 -16.68
N ARG A 358 -5.52 -8.02 -16.59
CA ARG A 358 -5.93 -7.08 -17.63
C ARG A 358 -4.91 -5.92 -17.77
N LEU A 359 -4.39 -5.42 -16.67
CA LEU A 359 -3.34 -4.41 -16.68
C LEU A 359 -2.07 -4.91 -17.37
N SER A 360 -1.69 -6.18 -17.18
CA SER A 360 -0.53 -6.78 -17.85
C SER A 360 -0.68 -6.88 -19.36
N LEU A 361 -1.93 -6.89 -19.87
CA LEU A 361 -2.27 -6.83 -21.30
C LEU A 361 -2.31 -5.39 -21.85
N GLY A 362 -1.93 -4.37 -21.06
CA GLY A 362 -2.02 -2.95 -21.45
C GLY A 362 -3.45 -2.39 -21.38
N MET A 363 -4.38 -3.08 -20.74
CA MET A 363 -5.78 -2.68 -20.59
C MET A 363 -6.00 -2.17 -19.17
N GLY A 364 -6.34 -0.88 -18.99
CA GLY A 364 -6.50 -0.25 -17.66
C GLY A 364 -7.94 0.16 -17.34
N ARG A 365 -8.92 -0.17 -18.18
CA ARG A 365 -10.33 0.21 -17.97
C ARG A 365 -10.94 -0.45 -16.74
N GLU A 366 -10.41 -1.59 -16.34
CA GLU A 366 -10.85 -2.41 -15.22
C GLU A 366 -10.59 -1.72 -13.86
N THR A 367 -9.66 -0.78 -13.78
CA THR A 367 -9.44 0.03 -12.57
C THR A 367 -10.68 0.88 -12.20
N ARG A 368 -11.54 1.19 -13.19
CA ARG A 368 -12.82 1.88 -12.94
C ARG A 368 -13.80 1.03 -12.13
N PHE A 369 -13.80 -0.29 -12.32
CA PHE A 369 -14.61 -1.22 -11.51
C PHE A 369 -14.14 -1.21 -10.06
N ALA A 370 -12.82 -1.19 -9.81
CA ALA A 370 -12.28 -1.07 -8.46
C ALA A 370 -12.66 0.27 -7.81
N LEU A 371 -12.59 1.37 -8.57
CA LEU A 371 -13.01 2.69 -8.06
C LEU A 371 -14.51 2.71 -7.75
N ALA A 372 -15.35 2.19 -8.65
CA ALA A 372 -16.80 2.10 -8.44
C ALA A 372 -17.14 1.22 -7.22
N ALA A 373 -16.44 0.10 -7.05
CA ALA A 373 -16.61 -0.77 -5.89
C ALA A 373 -16.18 -0.06 -4.59
N GLY A 374 -15.05 0.65 -4.60
CA GLY A 374 -14.61 1.43 -3.45
C GLY A 374 -15.62 2.51 -3.05
N VAL A 375 -16.17 3.24 -4.02
CA VAL A 375 -17.24 4.22 -3.81
C VAL A 375 -18.51 3.54 -3.29
N ALA A 376 -18.92 2.42 -3.89
CA ALA A 376 -20.08 1.65 -3.45
C ALA A 376 -19.91 1.14 -2.01
N GLN A 377 -18.69 0.70 -1.63
CA GLN A 377 -18.38 0.29 -0.27
C GLN A 377 -18.55 1.45 0.72
N VAL A 378 -18.02 2.64 0.39
CA VAL A 378 -18.16 3.83 1.25
C VAL A 378 -19.64 4.16 1.47
N PHE A 379 -20.42 4.29 0.40
CA PHE A 379 -21.86 4.56 0.52
C PHE A 379 -22.61 3.44 1.20
N GLY A 380 -22.31 2.17 0.87
CA GLY A 380 -22.92 1.03 1.53
C GLY A 380 -22.70 1.05 3.04
N ILE A 381 -21.48 1.34 3.52
CA ILE A 381 -21.20 1.44 4.95
C ILE A 381 -21.91 2.66 5.58
N ILE A 382 -21.97 3.80 4.88
CA ILE A 382 -22.68 4.98 5.39
C ILE A 382 -24.18 4.70 5.62
N PHE A 383 -24.80 3.90 4.76
CA PHE A 383 -26.23 3.56 4.89
C PHE A 383 -26.49 2.34 5.79
N PHE A 384 -25.56 1.40 5.86
CA PHE A 384 -25.72 0.13 6.59
C PHE A 384 -24.61 -0.04 7.62
N HIS A 385 -24.69 0.71 8.72
CA HIS A 385 -23.70 0.68 9.80
C HIS A 385 -24.33 0.51 11.20
N GLN A 386 -25.53 -0.08 11.31
CA GLN A 386 -26.14 -0.30 12.63
C GLN A 386 -25.40 -1.35 13.46
N THR A 387 -24.77 -2.33 12.79
CA THR A 387 -23.96 -3.37 13.44
C THR A 387 -22.67 -3.61 12.67
N LEU A 388 -21.60 -4.07 13.35
CA LEU A 388 -20.35 -4.46 12.70
C LEU A 388 -20.56 -5.55 11.64
N ALA A 389 -21.54 -6.44 11.85
CA ALA A 389 -21.91 -7.45 10.88
C ALA A 389 -22.41 -6.84 9.57
N GLN A 390 -23.25 -5.79 9.63
CA GLN A 390 -23.71 -5.09 8.42
C GLN A 390 -22.54 -4.50 7.63
N VAL A 391 -21.57 -3.89 8.31
CA VAL A 391 -20.35 -3.36 7.64
C VAL A 391 -19.60 -4.47 6.89
N VAL A 392 -19.44 -5.64 7.50
CA VAL A 392 -18.77 -6.78 6.86
C VAL A 392 -19.62 -7.34 5.71
N TYR A 393 -20.94 -7.43 5.86
CA TYR A 393 -21.84 -7.88 4.77
C TYR A 393 -21.77 -6.94 3.57
N VAL A 394 -21.74 -5.62 3.78
CA VAL A 394 -21.54 -4.65 2.68
C VAL A 394 -20.28 -4.96 1.92
N GLN A 395 -19.15 -5.24 2.60
CA GLN A 395 -17.90 -5.59 1.94
C GLN A 395 -18.02 -6.90 1.15
N VAL A 396 -18.61 -7.96 1.75
CA VAL A 396 -18.81 -9.24 1.05
C VAL A 396 -19.61 -9.03 -0.23
N VAL A 397 -20.75 -8.31 -0.16
CA VAL A 397 -21.61 -8.05 -1.32
C VAL A 397 -20.88 -7.24 -2.38
N VAL A 398 -20.23 -6.14 -1.99
CA VAL A 398 -19.52 -5.27 -2.94
C VAL A 398 -18.37 -6.02 -3.61
N MET A 399 -17.59 -6.81 -2.87
CA MET A 399 -16.49 -7.57 -3.43
C MET A 399 -16.98 -8.74 -4.32
N ALA A 400 -18.09 -9.36 -3.98
CA ALA A 400 -18.73 -10.39 -4.84
C ALA A 400 -19.21 -9.78 -6.17
N VAL A 401 -19.88 -8.62 -6.12
CA VAL A 401 -20.32 -7.89 -7.31
C VAL A 401 -19.13 -7.42 -8.15
N LEU A 402 -18.07 -6.91 -7.52
CA LEU A 402 -16.83 -6.53 -8.20
C LEU A 402 -16.24 -7.72 -8.95
N PHE A 403 -16.05 -8.85 -8.27
CA PHE A 403 -15.45 -10.03 -8.87
C PHE A 403 -16.31 -10.58 -10.01
N ALA A 404 -17.63 -10.72 -9.80
CA ALA A 404 -18.56 -11.18 -10.83
C ALA A 404 -18.57 -10.25 -12.07
N SER A 405 -18.59 -8.93 -11.84
CA SER A 405 -18.55 -7.93 -12.91
C SER A 405 -17.26 -8.00 -13.73
N LEU A 406 -16.12 -8.20 -13.07
CA LEU A 406 -14.82 -8.35 -13.74
C LEU A 406 -14.73 -9.65 -14.55
N LEU A 407 -15.25 -10.75 -14.02
CA LEU A 407 -15.34 -12.01 -14.76
C LEU A 407 -16.24 -11.86 -16.00
N TRP A 408 -17.46 -11.35 -15.81
CA TRP A 408 -18.38 -11.11 -16.92
C TRP A 408 -17.77 -10.22 -17.99
N TRP A 409 -17.14 -9.11 -17.59
CA TRP A 409 -16.44 -8.19 -18.50
C TRP A 409 -15.33 -8.89 -19.29
N ASN A 410 -14.53 -9.72 -18.58
CA ASN A 410 -13.41 -10.44 -19.21
C ASN A 410 -13.89 -11.45 -20.29
N PHE A 411 -15.09 -12.05 -20.12
CA PHE A 411 -15.62 -13.05 -21.05
C PHE A 411 -16.60 -12.49 -22.09
N SER A 412 -17.16 -11.28 -21.89
CA SER A 412 -18.22 -10.70 -22.74
C SER A 412 -17.81 -10.29 -24.15
N GLY A 413 -16.59 -10.60 -24.61
CA GLY A 413 -16.09 -10.21 -25.94
C GLY A 413 -15.86 -8.70 -26.15
N ARG A 414 -16.52 -7.84 -25.36
CA ARG A 414 -16.33 -6.36 -25.36
C ARG A 414 -14.93 -5.95 -24.89
N ALA A 415 -14.28 -6.86 -24.18
CA ALA A 415 -12.91 -6.69 -23.69
C ALA A 415 -11.83 -6.81 -24.79
N ARG A 416 -12.16 -7.30 -25.98
CA ARG A 416 -11.21 -7.52 -27.07
C ARG A 416 -10.86 -6.29 -27.90
N GLN A 417 -11.57 -5.16 -27.70
CA GLN A 417 -11.36 -3.95 -28.50
C GLN A 417 -10.66 -2.86 -27.70
N LEU A 418 -9.46 -2.50 -28.20
CA LEU A 418 -8.58 -1.36 -27.91
C LEU A 418 -7.58 -1.53 -26.75
N PRO A 419 -6.25 -1.71 -27.08
CA PRO A 419 -5.16 -1.44 -26.15
C PRO A 419 -5.08 0.07 -25.86
N LEU A 420 -4.85 0.44 -24.59
CA LEU A 420 -4.71 1.85 -24.15
C LEU A 420 -3.41 2.53 -24.60
N ILE A 421 -2.48 1.78 -25.20
CA ILE A 421 -1.20 2.30 -25.65
C ILE A 421 -1.01 1.88 -27.11
N GLN A 422 -1.47 2.70 -28.05
CA GLN A 422 -0.71 2.86 -29.27
C GLN A 422 0.57 3.60 -28.87
N VAL A 423 1.66 2.86 -28.70
CA VAL A 423 3.00 3.44 -28.79
C VAL A 423 3.03 4.17 -30.12
N ALA A 424 3.11 5.49 -30.05
CA ALA A 424 3.38 6.30 -31.23
C ALA A 424 4.59 5.65 -31.92
N LYS A 425 4.35 5.03 -33.06
CA LYS A 425 5.43 4.70 -33.98
C LYS A 425 6.04 6.05 -34.32
N SER A 426 7.14 6.37 -33.69
CA SER A 426 8.07 7.34 -34.17
C SER A 426 8.43 6.90 -35.63
N ASN A 427 7.90 7.64 -36.59
CA ASN A 427 8.39 7.57 -37.94
C ASN A 427 9.85 7.95 -37.88
N ALA A 428 10.67 7.02 -38.40
CA ALA A 428 12.07 7.23 -38.74
C ALA A 428 12.25 8.42 -39.68
#